data_365c2e68ab1b2335ee4ead4e9fe5e02e
#
_entry.id   365c2e68ab1b2335ee4ead4e9fe5e02e
#
_cell.length_a   1.000
_cell.length_b   1.000
_cell.length_c   1.000
_cell.angle_alpha   90.00
_cell.angle_beta   90.00
_cell.angle_gamma   90.00
#
_symmetry.space_group_name_H-M   'P 1'
#
loop_
_entity.id
_entity.type
_entity.pdbx_description
1 polymer ?
#
loop_
_entity_poly.entity_id
_entity_poly.type
_entity_poly.pdbx_seq_one_letter_code
_entity_poly.pdbx_strand_id
1 'polypeptide(L)'
;GTTGFTKKEEDLIKKYSKKIPILKAGNMSLGVNLLMYLTEITSKSLGKKYLSKVYEVHHKGKKDYPSGTALMLGEGISIGKNKNFYSMLGKKYLNKKSFPYGKKINFNSIRKGGVVGEHEVRFSSGKEIITLNHESFDRALYSEGALVAAKWLKNKKPGLYSMRNLLNFK
;
A
#
# COMPACT_ATOMS: atom_id res chain seq x y z
N GLY A 1 -6.30 9.93 5.31
CA GLY A 1 -5.82 8.60 5.38
C GLY A 1 -6.11 7.93 6.71
N THR A 2 -7.14 7.10 6.75
CA THR A 2 -7.54 6.36 7.95
C THR A 2 -7.77 4.89 7.58
N THR A 3 -7.34 4.00 8.45
CA THR A 3 -7.50 2.54 8.32
C THR A 3 -8.20 1.97 9.55
N GLY A 4 -8.52 0.68 9.55
CA GLY A 4 -9.07 0.00 10.71
C GLY A 4 -10.57 0.15 10.90
N PHE A 5 -11.32 0.50 9.84
CA PHE A 5 -12.77 0.56 9.88
C PHE A 5 -13.39 -0.83 10.11
N THR A 6 -14.38 -0.89 10.99
CA THR A 6 -15.25 -2.05 11.13
C THR A 6 -16.16 -2.20 9.91
N LYS A 7 -16.75 -3.37 9.73
CA LYS A 7 -17.73 -3.62 8.65
C LYS A 7 -18.90 -2.61 8.69
N LYS A 8 -19.41 -2.28 9.89
CA LYS A 8 -20.48 -1.31 10.09
C LYS A 8 -20.09 0.09 9.63
N GLU A 9 -18.87 0.54 9.94
CA GLU A 9 -18.35 1.84 9.50
C GLU A 9 -18.12 1.87 7.98
N GLU A 10 -17.63 0.80 7.38
CA GLU A 10 -17.51 0.67 5.92
C GLU A 10 -18.88 0.80 5.23
N ASP A 11 -19.90 0.19 5.78
CA ASP A 11 -21.26 0.26 5.22
C ASP A 11 -21.85 1.68 5.39
N LEU A 12 -21.54 2.39 6.50
CA LEU A 12 -21.90 3.80 6.67
C LEU A 12 -21.20 4.69 5.64
N ILE A 13 -19.89 4.51 5.42
CA ILE A 13 -19.14 5.25 4.38
C ILE A 13 -19.80 5.06 3.02
N LYS A 14 -20.13 3.82 2.64
CA LYS A 14 -20.84 3.50 1.39
C LYS A 14 -22.22 4.15 1.32
N LYS A 15 -22.97 4.18 2.43
CA LYS A 15 -24.30 4.82 2.50
C LYS A 15 -24.18 6.32 2.25
N TYR A 16 -23.25 7.00 2.92
CA TYR A 16 -23.09 8.44 2.80
C TYR A 16 -22.45 8.86 1.48
N SER A 17 -21.62 8.02 0.87
CA SER A 17 -21.05 8.30 -0.44
C SER A 17 -22.09 8.44 -1.56
N LYS A 18 -23.30 7.93 -1.36
CA LYS A 18 -24.43 8.16 -2.27
C LYS A 18 -24.99 9.59 -2.19
N LYS A 19 -24.66 10.34 -1.13
CA LYS A 19 -25.15 11.71 -0.89
C LYS A 19 -24.07 12.77 -1.08
N ILE A 20 -22.82 12.44 -0.76
CA ILE A 20 -21.66 13.34 -0.84
C ILE A 20 -20.47 12.60 -1.46
N PRO A 21 -19.53 13.31 -2.10
CA PRO A 21 -18.29 12.70 -2.54
C PRO A 21 -17.39 12.39 -1.32
N ILE A 22 -16.93 11.15 -1.22
CA ILE A 22 -16.02 10.69 -0.16
C ILE A 22 -14.78 10.08 -0.81
N LEU A 23 -13.58 10.56 -0.46
CA LEU A 23 -12.33 9.89 -0.82
C LEU A 23 -11.80 9.12 0.40
N LYS A 24 -11.62 7.81 0.23
CA LYS A 24 -11.08 6.92 1.24
C LYS A 24 -9.73 6.35 0.78
N ALA A 25 -8.71 6.48 1.63
CA ALA A 25 -7.38 5.94 1.37
C ALA A 25 -6.66 5.57 2.67
N GLY A 26 -5.89 4.48 2.66
CA GLY A 26 -5.03 4.09 3.77
C GLY A 26 -3.76 4.93 3.87
N ASN A 27 -3.32 5.50 2.75
CA ASN A 27 -2.18 6.41 2.66
C ASN A 27 -2.52 7.55 1.70
N MET A 28 -2.15 8.78 2.06
CA MET A 28 -2.45 9.98 1.26
C MET A 28 -1.28 10.43 0.38
N SER A 29 -0.08 9.86 0.51
CA SER A 29 1.05 10.17 -0.36
C SER A 29 0.75 9.79 -1.81
N LEU A 30 0.94 10.73 -2.74
CA LEU A 30 0.79 10.47 -4.18
C LEU A 30 1.81 9.42 -4.64
N GLY A 31 3.07 9.55 -4.19
CA GLY A 31 4.16 8.63 -4.54
C GLY A 31 3.90 7.21 -4.05
N VAL A 32 3.45 7.03 -2.79
CA VAL A 32 3.10 5.70 -2.26
C VAL A 32 1.96 5.07 -3.06
N ASN A 33 0.93 5.83 -3.42
CA ASN A 33 -0.19 5.31 -4.20
C ASN A 33 0.23 4.96 -5.63
N LEU A 34 1.14 5.73 -6.25
CA LEU A 34 1.76 5.37 -7.52
C LEU A 34 2.56 4.07 -7.40
N LEU A 35 3.40 3.96 -6.36
CA LEU A 35 4.16 2.73 -6.09
C LEU A 35 3.25 1.50 -5.96
N MET A 36 2.12 1.63 -5.26
CA MET A 36 1.13 0.55 -5.12
C MET A 36 0.56 0.12 -6.47
N TYR A 37 0.21 1.07 -7.32
CA TYR A 37 -0.29 0.79 -8.66
C TYR A 37 0.77 0.13 -9.55
N LEU A 38 1.99 0.68 -9.58
CA LEU A 38 3.11 0.08 -10.30
C LEU A 38 3.42 -1.34 -9.82
N THR A 39 3.33 -1.58 -8.51
CA THR A 39 3.50 -2.93 -7.93
C THR A 39 2.46 -3.91 -8.47
N GLU A 40 1.19 -3.49 -8.55
CA GLU A 40 0.10 -4.33 -9.08
C GLU A 40 0.32 -4.69 -10.55
N ILE A 41 0.57 -3.69 -11.41
CA ILE A 41 0.75 -3.94 -12.85
C ILE A 41 2.03 -4.73 -13.12
N THR A 42 3.13 -4.46 -12.41
CA THR A 42 4.38 -5.22 -12.52
C THR A 42 4.15 -6.69 -12.12
N SER A 43 3.47 -6.92 -11.00
CA SER A 43 3.13 -8.26 -10.53
C SER A 43 2.27 -9.03 -11.53
N LYS A 44 1.30 -8.35 -12.17
CA LYS A 44 0.44 -8.92 -13.22
C LYS A 44 1.24 -9.29 -14.46
N SER A 45 2.11 -8.39 -14.92
CA SER A 45 2.87 -8.54 -16.17
C SER A 45 3.95 -9.62 -16.08
N LEU A 46 4.63 -9.75 -14.93
CA LEU A 46 5.75 -10.68 -14.76
C LEU A 46 5.31 -12.14 -14.48
N GLY A 47 4.06 -12.35 -14.07
CA GLY A 47 3.50 -13.67 -13.84
C GLY A 47 4.10 -14.45 -12.66
N LYS A 48 3.99 -15.81 -12.72
CA LYS A 48 4.28 -16.68 -11.57
C LYS A 48 5.76 -16.94 -11.32
N LYS A 49 6.62 -16.77 -12.33
CA LYS A 49 8.06 -17.09 -12.24
C LYS A 49 8.84 -16.14 -11.34
N TYR A 50 8.31 -14.92 -11.12
CA TYR A 50 8.97 -13.92 -10.30
C TYR A 50 8.59 -14.04 -8.84
N LEU A 51 9.60 -14.23 -7.99
CA LEU A 51 9.47 -14.13 -6.54
C LEU A 51 9.29 -12.67 -6.15
N SER A 52 8.41 -12.42 -5.18
CA SER A 52 8.10 -11.06 -4.73
C SER A 52 8.55 -10.86 -3.30
N LYS A 53 9.30 -9.77 -3.05
CA LYS A 53 9.75 -9.35 -1.72
C LYS A 53 9.37 -7.89 -1.49
N VAL A 54 8.95 -7.57 -0.28
CA VAL A 54 8.67 -6.21 0.18
C VAL A 54 9.65 -5.88 1.29
N TYR A 55 10.39 -4.81 1.13
CA TYR A 55 11.30 -4.25 2.14
C TYR A 55 10.72 -2.93 2.63
N GLU A 56 10.88 -2.66 3.92
CA GLU A 56 10.52 -1.37 4.47
C GLU A 56 11.45 -0.98 5.62
N VAL A 57 11.75 0.31 5.69
CA VAL A 57 12.53 0.90 6.78
C VAL A 57 11.74 2.04 7.41
N HIS A 58 11.66 2.09 8.72
CA HIS A 58 11.05 3.18 9.48
C HIS A 58 11.86 3.47 10.75
N HIS A 59 11.52 4.58 11.41
CA HIS A 59 12.12 5.00 12.67
C HIS A 59 11.97 3.93 13.77
N LYS A 60 12.87 3.97 14.75
CA LYS A 60 12.92 2.98 15.86
C LYS A 60 11.62 2.90 16.67
N GLY A 61 10.86 3.99 16.78
CA GLY A 61 9.60 4.05 17.53
C GLY A 61 8.38 3.42 16.85
N LYS A 62 8.47 2.99 15.58
CA LYS A 62 7.35 2.35 14.88
C LYS A 62 7.12 0.93 15.37
N LYS A 63 5.93 0.64 15.89
CA LYS A 63 5.60 -0.62 16.58
C LYS A 63 5.06 -1.73 15.67
N ASP A 64 4.36 -1.35 14.59
CA ASP A 64 3.75 -2.31 13.66
C ASP A 64 4.80 -2.94 12.72
N TYR A 65 4.67 -4.25 12.49
CA TYR A 65 5.50 -5.08 11.62
C TYR A 65 4.63 -6.08 10.85
N PRO A 66 4.58 -6.05 9.52
CA PRO A 66 5.06 -4.97 8.63
C PRO A 66 4.24 -3.69 8.80
N SER A 67 4.73 -2.57 8.23
CA SER A 67 3.96 -1.33 8.18
C SER A 67 2.68 -1.48 7.35
N GLY A 68 1.68 -0.62 7.59
CA GLY A 68 0.45 -0.62 6.81
C GLY A 68 0.72 -0.45 5.30
N THR A 69 1.67 0.40 4.91
CA THR A 69 2.08 0.58 3.50
C THR A 69 2.70 -0.69 2.93
N ALA A 70 3.56 -1.38 3.68
CA ALA A 70 4.13 -2.64 3.23
C ALA A 70 3.05 -3.70 2.99
N LEU A 71 2.03 -3.78 3.88
CA LEU A 71 0.89 -4.69 3.68
C LEU A 71 0.09 -4.33 2.43
N MET A 72 -0.16 -3.03 2.16
CA MET A 72 -0.84 -2.58 0.94
C MET A 72 -0.04 -2.92 -0.33
N LEU A 73 1.30 -2.83 -0.30
CA LEU A 73 2.16 -3.29 -1.40
C LEU A 73 2.04 -4.79 -1.62
N GLY A 74 2.01 -5.58 -0.54
CA GLY A 74 1.77 -7.02 -0.60
C GLY A 74 0.39 -7.37 -1.17
N GLU A 75 -0.63 -6.57 -0.84
CA GLU A 75 -1.97 -6.68 -1.42
C GLU A 75 -1.93 -6.40 -2.94
N GLY A 76 -1.24 -5.35 -3.38
CA GLY A 76 -1.02 -5.04 -4.79
C GLY A 76 -0.35 -6.21 -5.55
N ILE A 77 0.67 -6.84 -4.96
CA ILE A 77 1.29 -8.05 -5.51
C ILE A 77 0.26 -9.17 -5.67
N SER A 78 -0.61 -9.35 -4.68
CA SER A 78 -1.62 -10.41 -4.67
C SER A 78 -2.70 -10.18 -5.73
N ILE A 79 -3.17 -8.93 -5.87
CA ILE A 79 -4.11 -8.51 -6.91
C ILE A 79 -3.53 -8.78 -8.29
N GLY A 80 -2.29 -8.34 -8.55
CA GLY A 80 -1.62 -8.58 -9.83
C GLY A 80 -1.47 -10.07 -10.18
N LYS A 81 -1.32 -10.93 -9.19
CA LYS A 81 -1.27 -12.41 -9.36
C LYS A 81 -2.65 -13.08 -9.36
N ASN A 82 -3.72 -12.33 -9.26
CA ASN A 82 -5.10 -12.82 -9.10
C ASN A 82 -5.20 -13.85 -7.95
N LYS A 83 -4.69 -13.48 -6.77
CA LYS A 83 -4.67 -14.31 -5.56
C LYS A 83 -5.19 -13.56 -4.36
N ASN A 84 -5.76 -14.29 -3.40
CA ASN A 84 -6.12 -13.72 -2.11
C ASN A 84 -4.85 -13.39 -1.31
N PHE A 85 -4.79 -12.18 -0.75
CA PHE A 85 -3.63 -11.68 0.00
C PHE A 85 -3.25 -12.60 1.16
N TYR A 86 -4.20 -13.02 1.98
CA TYR A 86 -3.94 -13.88 3.13
C TYR A 86 -3.45 -15.28 2.74
N SER A 87 -3.83 -15.77 1.54
CA SER A 87 -3.31 -17.04 1.02
C SER A 87 -1.83 -16.92 0.60
N MET A 88 -1.38 -15.71 0.27
CA MET A 88 0.00 -15.44 -0.12
C MET A 88 0.88 -15.05 1.06
N LEU A 89 0.37 -14.27 2.00
CA LEU A 89 1.08 -13.85 3.20
C LEU A 89 1.14 -14.97 4.26
N GLY A 90 0.02 -15.64 4.53
CA GLY A 90 -0.18 -16.49 5.69
C GLY A 90 -0.43 -15.69 6.97
N LYS A 91 -1.63 -15.74 7.53
CA LYS A 91 -2.03 -14.95 8.72
C LYS A 91 -1.08 -15.10 9.91
N LYS A 92 -0.47 -16.28 10.10
CA LYS A 92 0.49 -16.54 11.19
C LYS A 92 1.75 -15.68 11.16
N TYR A 93 2.02 -15.01 10.04
CA TYR A 93 3.20 -14.16 9.88
C TYR A 93 2.94 -12.68 10.16
N LEU A 94 1.69 -12.27 10.36
CA LEU A 94 1.40 -10.90 10.77
C LEU A 94 1.97 -10.62 12.18
N ASN A 95 2.47 -9.40 12.36
CA ASN A 95 3.06 -8.93 13.62
C ASN A 95 4.36 -9.66 14.05
N LYS A 96 5.05 -10.32 13.14
CA LYS A 96 6.37 -10.91 13.39
C LYS A 96 7.48 -9.89 13.11
N LYS A 97 8.43 -9.80 14.06
CA LYS A 97 9.61 -8.92 13.93
C LYS A 97 10.79 -9.57 13.21
N SER A 98 10.77 -10.89 13.00
CA SER A 98 11.85 -11.66 12.39
C SER A 98 11.68 -11.78 10.88
N PHE A 99 12.78 -11.85 10.15
CA PHE A 99 12.84 -11.75 8.69
C PHE A 99 13.76 -12.76 8.04
N PRO A 100 13.55 -13.06 6.75
CA PRO A 100 12.33 -12.79 5.96
C PRO A 100 11.18 -13.68 6.41
N TYR A 101 9.96 -13.24 6.27
CA TYR A 101 8.79 -14.05 6.56
C TYR A 101 7.69 -13.89 5.51
N GLY A 102 6.78 -14.84 5.46
CA GLY A 102 5.73 -14.94 4.48
C GLY A 102 5.74 -16.30 3.78
N LYS A 103 4.70 -16.56 3.04
CA LYS A 103 4.56 -17.83 2.30
C LYS A 103 5.01 -17.68 0.85
N LYS A 104 4.46 -16.71 0.13
CA LYS A 104 4.74 -16.39 -1.29
C LYS A 104 5.13 -14.93 -1.48
N ILE A 105 4.85 -14.07 -0.52
CA ILE A 105 5.34 -12.70 -0.44
C ILE A 105 6.17 -12.61 0.82
N ASN A 106 7.44 -12.31 0.69
CA ASN A 106 8.33 -12.12 1.83
C ASN A 106 8.38 -10.65 2.21
N PHE A 107 8.28 -10.37 3.51
CA PHE A 107 8.41 -9.04 4.08
C PHE A 107 9.69 -8.93 4.89
N ASN A 108 10.38 -7.82 4.74
CA ASN A 108 11.56 -7.48 5.52
C ASN A 108 11.37 -6.06 6.08
N SER A 109 11.11 -5.95 7.37
CA SER A 109 10.87 -4.67 8.04
C SER A 109 12.04 -4.32 8.94
N ILE A 110 12.65 -3.16 8.72
CA ILE A 110 13.79 -2.64 9.45
C ILE A 110 13.33 -1.43 10.26
N ARG A 111 13.88 -1.26 11.47
CA ARG A 111 13.67 -0.10 12.32
C ARG A 111 15.01 0.55 12.61
N LYS A 112 15.25 1.76 12.04
CA LYS A 112 16.55 2.42 12.05
C LYS A 112 16.41 3.94 12.23
N GLY A 113 17.12 4.50 13.21
CA GLY A 113 17.22 5.95 13.38
C GLY A 113 15.87 6.66 13.42
N GLY A 114 15.80 7.78 12.70
CA GLY A 114 14.61 8.62 12.51
C GLY A 114 13.97 8.51 11.13
N VAL A 115 14.23 7.44 10.38
CA VAL A 115 13.72 7.25 9.01
C VAL A 115 12.21 7.42 8.96
N VAL A 116 11.71 8.32 8.11
CA VAL A 116 10.28 8.62 7.97
C VAL A 116 9.57 7.42 7.38
N GLY A 117 10.11 6.86 6.28
CA GLY A 117 9.61 5.65 5.66
C GLY A 117 10.26 5.38 4.30
N GLU A 118 10.82 4.21 4.14
CA GLU A 118 11.31 3.68 2.88
C GLU A 118 10.51 2.41 2.56
N HIS A 119 10.13 2.24 1.30
CA HIS A 119 9.38 1.07 0.84
C HIS A 119 9.91 0.63 -0.51
N GLU A 120 10.26 -0.63 -0.60
CA GLU A 120 10.79 -1.23 -1.81
C GLU A 120 10.08 -2.54 -2.11
N VAL A 121 9.74 -2.76 -3.38
CA VAL A 121 9.23 -4.03 -3.89
C VAL A 121 10.19 -4.59 -4.91
N ARG A 122 10.66 -5.80 -4.70
CA ARG A 122 11.53 -6.54 -5.62
C ARG A 122 10.79 -7.71 -6.24
N PHE A 123 10.92 -7.82 -7.56
CA PHE A 123 10.50 -8.98 -8.33
C PHE A 123 11.75 -9.63 -8.94
N SER A 124 12.03 -10.89 -8.61
CA SER A 124 13.24 -11.59 -9.06
C SER A 124 12.92 -12.94 -9.70
N SER A 125 13.59 -13.24 -10.83
CA SER A 125 13.48 -14.51 -11.57
C SER A 125 14.72 -15.40 -11.46
N GLY A 126 15.75 -14.98 -10.73
CA GLY A 126 17.07 -15.61 -10.70
C GLY A 126 18.00 -15.13 -11.82
N LYS A 127 17.48 -14.51 -12.89
CA LYS A 127 18.27 -13.93 -13.99
C LYS A 127 18.27 -12.40 -13.96
N GLU A 128 17.26 -11.80 -13.35
CA GLU A 128 17.10 -10.34 -13.22
C GLU A 128 16.31 -9.98 -11.99
N ILE A 129 16.39 -8.72 -11.59
CA ILE A 129 15.61 -8.13 -10.52
C ILE A 129 15.02 -6.83 -11.02
N ILE A 130 13.71 -6.65 -10.85
CA ILE A 130 13.04 -5.38 -11.02
C ILE A 130 12.74 -4.83 -9.62
N THR A 131 13.16 -3.61 -9.37
CA THR A 131 12.99 -2.93 -8.08
C THR A 131 12.15 -1.66 -8.26
N LEU A 132 11.10 -1.55 -7.48
CA LEU A 132 10.28 -0.34 -7.33
C LEU A 132 10.55 0.22 -5.95
N ASN A 133 11.00 1.47 -5.83
CA ASN A 133 11.38 2.08 -4.57
C ASN A 133 10.69 3.44 -4.36
N HIS A 134 10.40 3.76 -3.10
CA HIS A 134 9.89 5.05 -2.64
C HIS A 134 10.49 5.39 -1.28
N GLU A 135 11.07 6.56 -1.17
CA GLU A 135 11.65 7.09 0.06
C GLU A 135 10.94 8.38 0.47
N SER A 136 10.58 8.46 1.73
CA SER A 136 9.95 9.62 2.34
C SER A 136 10.95 10.33 3.25
N PHE A 137 11.22 11.61 2.99
CA PHE A 137 12.13 12.44 3.79
C PHE A 137 11.38 13.33 4.77
N ASP A 138 10.13 13.70 4.45
CA ASP A 138 9.27 14.53 5.28
C ASP A 138 7.85 13.96 5.34
N ARG A 139 7.22 14.04 6.51
CA ARG A 139 5.83 13.63 6.69
C ARG A 139 4.82 14.60 6.07
N ALA A 140 5.24 15.81 5.72
CA ALA A 140 4.40 16.81 5.03
C ALA A 140 3.80 16.24 3.74
N LEU A 141 4.48 15.29 3.08
CA LEU A 141 3.97 14.62 1.87
C LEU A 141 2.56 14.01 2.06
N TYR A 142 2.19 13.60 3.28
CA TYR A 142 0.86 13.04 3.54
C TYR A 142 -0.22 14.13 3.60
N SER A 143 0.07 15.27 4.26
CA SER A 143 -0.85 16.41 4.31
C SER A 143 -0.97 17.09 2.95
N GLU A 144 0.11 17.22 2.20
CA GLU A 144 0.10 17.71 0.82
C GLU A 144 -0.79 16.84 -0.09
N GLY A 145 -0.61 15.54 -0.04
CA GLY A 145 -1.47 14.60 -0.76
C GLY A 145 -2.94 14.68 -0.34
N ALA A 146 -3.22 14.90 0.95
CA ALA A 146 -4.58 15.12 1.45
C ALA A 146 -5.20 16.41 0.91
N LEU A 147 -4.42 17.50 0.83
CA LEU A 147 -4.86 18.78 0.25
C LEU A 147 -5.15 18.65 -1.26
N VAL A 148 -4.29 17.92 -1.99
CA VAL A 148 -4.54 17.61 -3.41
C VAL A 148 -5.83 16.81 -3.56
N ALA A 149 -6.04 15.79 -2.72
CA ALA A 149 -7.26 14.99 -2.74
C ALA A 149 -8.52 15.82 -2.41
N ALA A 150 -8.43 16.72 -1.42
CA ALA A 150 -9.54 17.59 -1.05
C ALA A 150 -9.92 18.55 -2.19
N LYS A 151 -8.93 19.20 -2.83
CA LYS A 151 -9.14 20.06 -4.01
C LYS A 151 -9.79 19.32 -5.15
N TRP A 152 -9.29 18.11 -5.46
CA TRP A 152 -9.82 17.26 -6.52
C TRP A 152 -11.27 16.81 -6.23
N LEU A 153 -11.56 16.47 -4.96
CA LEU A 153 -12.86 15.96 -4.53
C LEU A 153 -13.97 17.03 -4.59
N LYS A 154 -13.62 18.31 -4.39
CA LYS A 154 -14.56 19.45 -4.36
C LYS A 154 -15.52 19.46 -5.56
N ASN A 155 -15.03 19.07 -6.74
CA ASN A 155 -15.79 19.12 -8.00
C ASN A 155 -16.35 17.75 -8.42
N LYS A 156 -16.42 16.78 -7.49
CA LYS A 156 -16.92 15.43 -7.80
C LYS A 156 -18.38 15.28 -7.39
N LYS A 157 -19.11 14.51 -8.17
CA LYS A 157 -20.47 14.07 -7.84
C LYS A 157 -20.42 13.14 -6.60
N PRO A 158 -21.56 12.96 -5.88
CA PRO A 158 -21.64 11.94 -4.85
C PRO A 158 -21.05 10.61 -5.34
N GLY A 159 -20.21 9.98 -4.53
CA GLY A 159 -19.52 8.74 -4.88
C GLY A 159 -18.42 8.40 -3.88
N LEU A 160 -18.01 7.14 -3.87
CA LEU A 160 -16.85 6.68 -3.10
C LEU A 160 -15.64 6.61 -4.01
N TYR A 161 -14.64 7.42 -3.69
CA TYR A 161 -13.42 7.60 -4.45
C TYR A 161 -12.20 7.10 -3.68
N SER A 162 -11.15 6.82 -4.41
CA SER A 162 -9.84 6.41 -3.91
C SER A 162 -8.73 7.26 -4.52
N MET A 163 -7.51 7.08 -4.05
CA MET A 163 -6.33 7.70 -4.68
C MET A 163 -6.10 7.20 -6.12
N ARG A 164 -6.55 6.00 -6.48
CA ARG A 164 -6.52 5.52 -7.88
C ARG A 164 -7.36 6.40 -8.79
N ASN A 165 -8.54 6.82 -8.33
CA ASN A 165 -9.41 7.72 -9.09
C ASN A 165 -8.77 9.10 -9.25
N LEU A 166 -8.14 9.63 -8.20
CA LEU A 166 -7.43 10.91 -8.22
C LEU A 166 -6.25 10.88 -9.20
N LEU A 167 -5.46 9.82 -9.16
CA LEU A 167 -4.26 9.65 -10.01
C LEU A 167 -4.60 9.12 -11.42
N ASN A 168 -5.88 8.94 -11.74
CA ASN A 168 -6.38 8.48 -13.04
C ASN A 168 -5.80 7.11 -13.48
N PHE A 169 -5.59 6.22 -12.52
CA PHE A 169 -5.20 4.84 -12.82
C PHE A 169 -6.42 4.02 -13.26
N LYS A 170 -6.29 3.38 -14.41
CA LYS A 170 -7.32 2.48 -14.97
C LYS A 170 -7.21 1.07 -14.39
#